data_c9508c492c71458a9a74001c42d48f20
#
_entry.id   c9508c492c71458a9a74001c42d48f20
#
_cell.length_a   1.000
_cell.length_b   1.000
_cell.length_c   1.000
_cell.angle_alpha   90.00
_cell.angle_beta   90.00
_cell.angle_gamma   90.00
#
_symmetry.space_group_name_H-M   'P 1'
#
loop_
_entity.id
_entity.type
_entity.pdbx_description
1 polymer ?
#
loop_
_entity_poly.entity_id
_entity_poly.type
_entity_poly.pdbx_seq_one_letter_code
_entity_poly.pdbx_strand_id
1 'polypeptide(L)'
;MTDDTVAYHGEVWTDARGYATVRLPGDVAQLRPPLEYELHDLEPPSTARVTGWLKDGRFTIATDQPHVKVAWRLTGHRPYRQQEEE
;
A
#
# COMPACT_ATOMS: atom_id res chain seq x y z
N MET A 1 25.00 -7.22 -7.47
CA MET A 1 24.34 -6.18 -6.83
C MET A 1 23.02 -6.55 -6.32
N THR A 2 22.72 -6.19 -5.15
CA THR A 2 21.49 -6.60 -4.51
C THR A 2 20.41 -5.55 -4.66
N ASP A 3 19.23 -6.02 -5.05
CA ASP A 3 18.10 -5.13 -5.19
C ASP A 3 17.36 -5.12 -3.88
N ASP A 4 17.23 -3.98 -3.24
CA ASP A 4 16.52 -3.90 -1.97
C ASP A 4 15.10 -3.40 -2.14
N THR A 5 14.57 -3.43 -3.35
CA THR A 5 13.19 -3.07 -3.58
C THR A 5 12.28 -4.22 -3.17
N VAL A 6 11.19 -3.89 -2.50
CA VAL A 6 10.21 -4.86 -2.05
C VAL A 6 8.86 -4.40 -2.50
N ALA A 7 8.02 -5.33 -2.92
CA ALA A 7 6.66 -4.99 -3.34
C ALA A 7 5.67 -5.87 -2.59
N TYR A 8 4.57 -5.27 -2.17
CA TYR A 8 3.48 -5.97 -1.52
C TYR A 8 2.21 -5.66 -2.30
N HIS A 9 1.30 -6.62 -2.38
CA HIS A 9 0.09 -6.39 -3.16
C HIS A 9 -1.06 -7.17 -2.54
N GLY A 10 -2.25 -6.80 -2.94
CA GLY A 10 -3.44 -7.45 -2.45
C GLY A 10 -4.68 -6.79 -3.01
N GLU A 11 -5.83 -7.16 -2.47
CA GLU A 11 -7.09 -6.59 -2.87
C GLU A 11 -7.87 -6.22 -1.64
N VAL A 12 -8.67 -5.16 -1.74
CA VAL A 12 -9.46 -4.72 -0.61
C VAL A 12 -10.75 -4.11 -1.13
N TRP A 13 -11.82 -4.19 -0.35
CA TRP A 13 -13.08 -3.56 -0.67
C TRP A 13 -13.23 -2.29 0.15
N THR A 14 -13.65 -1.21 -0.51
CA THR A 14 -13.96 0.01 0.23
C THR A 14 -15.31 -0.15 0.91
N ASP A 15 -15.55 0.67 1.91
CA ASP A 15 -16.78 0.57 2.69
C ASP A 15 -17.87 1.48 2.09
N ALA A 16 -18.92 1.71 2.84
CA ALA A 16 -20.04 2.51 2.36
C ALA A 16 -19.64 3.95 2.10
N ARG A 17 -18.54 4.41 2.66
CA ARG A 17 -18.06 5.75 2.42
C ARG A 17 -16.98 5.79 1.37
N GLY A 18 -16.60 4.66 0.81
CA GLY A 18 -15.55 4.59 -0.18
C GLY A 18 -14.16 4.56 0.39
N TYR A 19 -13.99 4.14 1.64
CA TYR A 19 -12.67 4.08 2.26
C TYR A 19 -12.30 2.65 2.61
N ALA A 20 -11.03 2.36 2.56
CA ALA A 20 -10.50 1.08 3.01
C ALA A 20 -9.13 1.29 3.61
N THR A 21 -8.83 0.59 4.68
CA THR A 21 -7.52 0.63 5.30
C THR A 21 -6.81 -0.67 4.99
N VAL A 22 -5.62 -0.57 4.42
CA VAL A 22 -4.81 -1.74 4.10
C VAL A 22 -3.77 -1.89 5.18
N ARG A 23 -3.72 -3.07 5.81
CA ARG A 23 -2.73 -3.36 6.83
C ARG A 23 -1.70 -4.28 6.26
N LEU A 24 -0.45 -3.98 6.53
CA LEU A 24 0.66 -4.77 6.02
C LEU A 24 1.31 -5.54 7.16
N PRO A 25 2.10 -6.57 6.84
CA PRO A 25 2.81 -7.28 7.91
C PRO A 25 3.68 -6.33 8.71
N GLY A 26 3.95 -6.68 9.94
CA GLY A 26 4.61 -5.77 10.87
C GLY A 26 5.93 -5.22 10.40
N ASP A 27 6.72 -6.01 9.69
CA ASP A 27 8.04 -5.53 9.29
C ASP A 27 7.96 -4.57 8.11
N VAL A 28 6.80 -4.44 7.46
CA VAL A 28 6.68 -3.54 6.33
C VAL A 28 6.61 -2.11 6.77
N ALA A 29 6.25 -1.87 8.02
CA ALA A 29 6.12 -0.51 8.52
C ALA A 29 7.42 0.27 8.39
N GLN A 30 8.54 -0.41 8.19
CA GLN A 30 9.80 0.26 8.12
C GLN A 30 10.33 0.42 6.71
N LEU A 31 9.49 0.26 5.71
CA LEU A 31 9.94 0.47 4.35
C LEU A 31 10.45 1.88 4.17
N ARG A 32 11.52 1.99 3.40
CA ARG A 32 12.13 3.29 3.14
C ARG A 32 11.61 3.88 1.85
N PRO A 33 11.49 5.20 1.77
CA PRO A 33 11.09 5.84 0.53
C PRO A 33 12.20 5.74 -0.52
N PRO A 34 11.86 5.95 -1.78
CA PRO A 34 10.54 6.38 -2.20
C PRO A 34 9.54 5.24 -2.20
N LEU A 35 8.31 5.56 -1.90
CA LEU A 35 7.24 4.59 -1.90
C LEU A 35 6.36 4.85 -3.10
N GLU A 36 5.96 3.79 -3.79
CA GLU A 36 5.10 3.90 -4.95
C GLU A 36 3.86 3.12 -4.70
N TYR A 37 2.72 3.74 -4.94
CA TYR A 37 1.43 3.12 -4.73
C TYR A 37 0.75 2.98 -6.08
N GLU A 38 0.27 1.78 -6.39
CA GLU A 38 -0.49 1.52 -7.59
C GLU A 38 -1.84 1.00 -7.20
N LEU A 39 -2.88 1.56 -7.76
CA LEU A 39 -4.24 1.17 -7.45
C LEU A 39 -4.99 0.91 -8.73
N HIS A 40 -5.77 -0.17 -8.74
CA HIS A 40 -6.59 -0.50 -9.88
C HIS A 40 -7.99 -0.82 -9.39
N ASP A 41 -8.98 -0.05 -9.85
CA ASP A 41 -10.35 -0.30 -9.48
C ASP A 41 -10.85 -1.49 -10.28
N LEU A 42 -11.32 -2.50 -9.61
CA LEU A 42 -11.75 -3.71 -10.28
C LEU A 42 -13.24 -3.74 -10.53
N GLU A 43 -14.04 -3.41 -9.51
CA GLU A 43 -15.47 -3.36 -9.71
C GLU A 43 -16.14 -2.79 -8.48
N PRO A 44 -17.11 -1.89 -8.69
CA PRO A 44 -17.45 -1.30 -9.99
C PRO A 44 -16.39 -0.27 -10.39
N PRO A 45 -16.41 0.20 -11.60
CA PRO A 45 -15.46 1.21 -12.04
C PRO A 45 -15.55 2.45 -11.17
N SER A 46 -14.41 2.97 -10.80
CA SER A 46 -14.33 4.12 -9.91
C SER A 46 -12.92 4.67 -10.03
N THR A 47 -12.62 5.72 -9.32
CA THR A 47 -11.27 6.25 -9.24
C THR A 47 -10.76 6.04 -7.83
N ALA A 48 -9.68 5.29 -7.68
CA ALA A 48 -9.09 5.02 -6.38
C ALA A 48 -7.87 5.90 -6.17
N ARG A 49 -7.66 6.33 -4.93
CA ARG A 49 -6.49 7.12 -4.62
C ARG A 49 -6.10 6.85 -3.17
N VAL A 50 -4.85 7.16 -2.85
CA VAL A 50 -4.35 7.02 -1.49
C VAL A 50 -4.63 8.31 -0.76
N THR A 51 -5.36 8.22 0.34
CA THR A 51 -5.67 9.40 1.15
C THR A 51 -4.90 9.41 2.46
N GLY A 52 -4.40 8.26 2.91
CA GLY A 52 -3.55 8.21 4.08
C GLY A 52 -2.31 7.42 3.74
N TRP A 53 -1.16 8.08 3.78
CA TRP A 53 0.08 7.43 3.37
C TRP A 53 0.53 6.39 4.39
N LEU A 54 1.43 5.53 4.00
CA LEU A 54 1.89 4.45 4.86
C LEU A 54 2.41 5.00 6.18
N LYS A 55 1.82 4.52 7.28
CA LYS A 55 2.23 4.90 8.60
C LYS A 55 1.82 3.77 9.54
N ASP A 56 2.73 3.34 10.36
CA ASP A 56 2.46 2.27 11.33
C ASP A 56 1.94 1.01 10.64
N GLY A 57 2.44 0.73 9.47
CA GLY A 57 2.10 -0.51 8.78
C GLY A 57 0.77 -0.50 8.07
N ARG A 58 0.18 0.66 7.83
CA ARG A 58 -1.11 0.71 7.12
C ARG A 58 -1.22 1.98 6.31
N PHE A 59 -2.06 1.91 5.28
CA PHE A 59 -2.36 3.10 4.49
C PHE A 59 -3.84 3.02 4.10
N THR A 60 -4.39 4.16 3.69
CA THR A 60 -5.82 4.27 3.43
C THR A 60 -6.07 4.60 1.97
N ILE A 61 -7.05 3.93 1.38
CA ILE A 61 -7.47 4.12 0.01
C ILE A 61 -8.87 4.70 0.03
N ALA A 62 -9.16 5.61 -0.88
CA ALA A 62 -10.51 6.12 -1.07
C ALA A 62 -10.91 5.95 -2.52
N THR A 63 -12.18 5.67 -2.74
CA THR A 63 -12.74 5.54 -4.08
C THR A 63 -13.92 6.49 -4.22
N ASP A 64 -14.25 6.84 -5.47
CA ASP A 64 -15.38 7.73 -5.72
C ASP A 64 -16.71 7.08 -5.41
N GLN A 65 -16.78 5.77 -5.52
CA GLN A 65 -18.00 5.03 -5.28
C GLN A 65 -17.82 4.16 -4.05
N PRO A 66 -18.92 3.80 -3.36
CA PRO A 66 -18.79 2.90 -2.21
C PRO A 66 -18.62 1.45 -2.66
N HIS A 67 -18.08 0.65 -1.81
CA HIS A 67 -18.00 -0.80 -2.00
C HIS A 67 -17.29 -1.18 -3.30
N VAL A 68 -16.14 -0.56 -3.54
CA VAL A 68 -15.35 -0.83 -4.74
C VAL A 68 -14.21 -1.78 -4.37
N LYS A 69 -13.99 -2.76 -5.23
CA LYS A 69 -12.88 -3.68 -5.05
C LYS A 69 -11.65 -3.06 -5.71
N VAL A 70 -10.60 -2.89 -4.96
CA VAL A 70 -9.38 -2.25 -5.43
C VAL A 70 -8.22 -3.20 -5.28
N ALA A 71 -7.48 -3.40 -6.35
CA ALA A 71 -6.21 -4.11 -6.27
C ALA A 71 -5.14 -3.08 -6.01
N TRP A 72 -4.28 -3.34 -5.05
CA TRP A 72 -3.25 -2.38 -4.68
C TRP A 72 -1.89 -3.03 -4.72
N ARG A 73 -0.88 -2.20 -4.93
CA ARG A 73 0.50 -2.63 -4.88
C ARG A 73 1.31 -1.51 -4.27
N LEU A 74 2.11 -1.84 -3.28
CA LEU A 74 2.98 -0.89 -2.62
C LEU A 74 4.41 -1.34 -2.83
N THR A 75 5.23 -0.47 -3.38
CA THR A 75 6.64 -0.76 -3.61
C THR A 75 7.47 0.20 -2.78
N GLY A 76 8.49 -0.30 -2.14
CA GLY A 76 9.39 0.53 -1.35
C GLY A 76 10.73 -0.15 -1.22
N HIS A 77 11.53 0.31 -0.29
CA HIS A 77 12.87 -0.23 -0.09
C HIS A 77 12.96 -0.85 1.29
N ARG A 78 13.75 -1.91 1.41
CA ARG A 78 13.92 -2.57 2.68
C ARG A 78 14.49 -1.63 3.71
N PRO A 79 14.16 -1.82 4.97
CA PRO A 79 14.74 -0.99 6.02
C PRO A 79 16.24 -1.11 6.02
N TYR A 80 16.89 -0.03 6.35
CA TYR A 80 18.33 -0.04 6.43
C TYR A 80 18.76 -0.91 7.60
N ARG A 81 19.77 -1.73 7.40
CA ARG A 81 20.20 -2.64 8.44
C ARG A 81 21.65 -2.39 8.73
N GLN A 82 21.90 -1.91 9.90
CA GLN A 82 23.23 -1.58 10.27
C GLN A 82 24.16 -2.73 10.33
N GLN A 83 23.69 -3.84 10.80
CA GLN A 83 24.61 -4.94 11.01
C GLN A 83 25.08 -5.50 9.73
N GLU A 84 24.55 -5.12 8.63
CA GLU A 84 25.02 -5.68 7.43
C GLU A 84 26.24 -5.07 6.95
N GLU A 85 26.65 -4.05 7.55
CA GLU A 85 27.79 -3.44 7.13
C GLU A 85 29.00 -3.99 7.56
N GLU A 86 29.04 -4.77 8.48
CA GLU A 86 30.25 -5.19 8.97
C GLU A 86 30.91 -6.16 8.33
#